data_127d1227df3b5e4e14eefb3cdf11c4a5
#
_entry.id   127d1227df3b5e4e14eefb3cdf11c4a5
#
_cell.length_a   1.000
_cell.length_b   1.000
_cell.length_c   1.000
_cell.angle_alpha   90.00
_cell.angle_beta   90.00
_cell.angle_gamma   90.00
#
_symmetry.space_group_name_H-M   'P 1'
#
loop_
_entity.id
_entity.type
_entity.pdbx_description
1 polymer ?
#
loop_
_entity_poly.entity_id
_entity_poly.type
_entity_poly.pdbx_seq_one_letter_code
_entity_poly.pdbx_strand_id
1 'polypeptide(L)'
;FGGEVERVLNMVDGVLLLVDAFEGPMPQTKYVLRKALEQNLKPIVVINKIDKPDARVAEVEDEVLELFMELDANDEQLDFPVIYANGRDGIAKTDMADEGTDLQPLFKAIIDHCPCPKGDLEGPLQFMVTTLDYDDYVGKIAIGRIVRGSMKPNQNVLLVDGESQRKAKISRVYTYEGLNRVEREDGASMGDIACIVGIPDIKIGETVADPTNPEALPKIDIDEPTLSMIF
;
A
#
# COMPACT_ATOMS: atom_id res chain seq x y z
N PHE A 1 -11.77 9.93 0.52
CA PHE A 1 -10.29 10.04 0.62
C PHE A 1 -9.75 9.23 1.81
N GLY A 2 -10.21 9.48 3.07
CA GLY A 2 -9.67 8.80 4.27
C GLY A 2 -9.76 7.28 4.20
N GLY A 3 -10.93 6.71 3.97
CA GLY A 3 -11.11 5.27 3.89
C GLY A 3 -10.39 4.59 2.70
N GLU A 4 -10.05 5.34 1.67
CA GLU A 4 -9.23 4.85 0.55
C GLU A 4 -7.77 4.70 0.98
N VAL A 5 -7.24 5.72 1.67
CA VAL A 5 -5.88 5.70 2.22
C VAL A 5 -5.71 4.54 3.20
N GLU A 6 -6.63 4.36 4.15
CA GLU A 6 -6.58 3.28 5.14
C GLU A 6 -6.57 1.90 4.48
N ARG A 7 -7.41 1.70 3.45
CA ARG A 7 -7.43 0.43 2.71
C ARG A 7 -6.13 0.15 1.96
N VAL A 8 -5.54 1.18 1.33
CA VAL A 8 -4.25 1.03 0.62
C VAL A 8 -3.12 0.74 1.59
N LEU A 9 -3.06 1.45 2.72
CA LEU A 9 -2.02 1.24 3.74
C LEU A 9 -2.05 -0.18 4.33
N ASN A 10 -3.21 -0.84 4.37
CA ASN A 10 -3.32 -2.24 4.79
C ASN A 10 -2.74 -3.26 3.79
N MET A 11 -2.33 -2.82 2.60
CA MET A 11 -1.74 -3.70 1.59
C MET A 11 -0.20 -3.59 1.49
N VAL A 12 0.42 -2.70 2.25
CA VAL A 12 1.84 -2.35 2.08
C VAL A 12 2.66 -2.63 3.35
N ASP A 13 3.98 -2.71 3.19
CA ASP A 13 4.92 -2.96 4.30
C ASP A 13 5.77 -1.72 4.62
N GLY A 14 5.78 -0.73 3.75
CA GLY A 14 6.47 0.55 3.91
C GLY A 14 5.81 1.65 3.11
N VAL A 15 6.19 2.90 3.36
CA VAL A 15 5.63 4.07 2.68
C VAL A 15 6.74 5.02 2.23
N LEU A 16 6.59 5.59 1.05
CA LEU A 16 7.37 6.73 0.62
C LEU A 16 6.60 8.01 0.95
N LEU A 17 7.08 8.77 1.93
CA LEU A 17 6.52 10.06 2.29
C LEU A 17 7.09 11.13 1.35
N LEU A 18 6.34 11.46 0.32
CA LEU A 18 6.76 12.41 -0.69
C LEU A 18 6.43 13.85 -0.25
N VAL A 19 7.44 14.69 -0.11
CA VAL A 19 7.31 16.08 0.33
C VAL A 19 7.93 17.01 -0.71
N ASP A 20 7.25 18.10 -1.04
CA ASP A 20 7.80 19.14 -1.95
C ASP A 20 8.85 19.97 -1.22
N ALA A 21 10.04 20.13 -1.81
CA ALA A 21 11.17 20.87 -1.22
C ALA A 21 10.90 22.36 -0.99
N PHE A 22 9.85 22.92 -1.58
CA PHE A 22 9.43 24.31 -1.39
C PHE A 22 8.27 24.42 -0.40
N GLU A 23 7.20 23.60 -0.59
CA GLU A 23 5.97 23.74 0.21
C GLU A 23 6.08 23.08 1.59
N GLY A 24 6.92 22.04 1.73
CA GLY A 24 7.01 21.26 2.95
C GLY A 24 5.83 20.30 3.16
N PRO A 25 5.66 19.76 4.38
CA PRO A 25 4.57 18.86 4.70
C PRO A 25 3.21 19.57 4.68
N MET A 26 2.28 19.04 3.90
CA MET A 26 0.91 19.53 3.76
C MET A 26 -0.06 18.80 4.71
N PRO A 27 -1.28 19.33 4.97
CA PRO A 27 -2.24 18.65 5.84
C PRO A 27 -2.56 17.20 5.43
N GLN A 28 -2.55 16.91 4.13
CA GLN A 28 -2.72 15.55 3.60
C GLN A 28 -1.53 14.66 3.95
N THR A 29 -0.30 15.19 3.91
CA THR A 29 0.92 14.51 4.33
C THR A 29 0.83 14.10 5.79
N LYS A 30 0.38 15.01 6.67
CA LYS A 30 0.16 14.74 8.10
C LYS A 30 -0.86 13.63 8.32
N TYR A 31 -1.97 13.63 7.59
CA TYR A 31 -3.01 12.59 7.70
C TYR A 31 -2.46 11.21 7.30
N VAL A 32 -1.83 11.12 6.12
CA VAL A 32 -1.29 9.85 5.60
C VAL A 32 -0.18 9.31 6.50
N LEU A 33 0.73 10.19 6.94
CA LEU A 33 1.82 9.79 7.85
C LEU A 33 1.27 9.26 9.18
N ARG A 34 0.31 9.95 9.80
CA ARG A 34 -0.33 9.45 11.04
C ARG A 34 -0.88 8.05 10.86
N LYS A 35 -1.65 7.80 9.80
CA LYS A 35 -2.22 6.48 9.52
C LYS A 35 -1.15 5.41 9.25
N ALA A 36 -0.06 5.77 8.59
CA ALA A 36 1.08 4.88 8.37
C ALA A 36 1.79 4.52 9.69
N LEU A 37 2.02 5.50 10.58
CA LEU A 37 2.66 5.29 11.88
C LEU A 37 1.77 4.44 12.81
N GLU A 38 0.45 4.66 12.82
CA GLU A 38 -0.53 3.85 13.57
C GLU A 38 -0.47 2.37 13.18
N GLN A 39 -0.14 2.06 11.92
CA GLN A 39 0.03 0.71 11.39
C GLN A 39 1.47 0.17 11.48
N ASN A 40 2.38 0.89 12.13
CA ASN A 40 3.80 0.56 12.23
C ASN A 40 4.50 0.33 10.88
N LEU A 41 4.06 1.04 9.83
CA LEU A 41 4.73 0.99 8.54
C LEU A 41 6.07 1.72 8.60
N LYS A 42 7.05 1.24 7.83
CA LYS A 42 8.39 1.85 7.73
C LYS A 42 8.36 3.02 6.74
N PRO A 43 8.54 4.27 7.18
CA PRO A 43 8.57 5.42 6.29
C PRO A 43 9.97 5.62 5.69
N ILE A 44 9.99 6.04 4.43
CA ILE A 44 11.14 6.63 3.75
C ILE A 44 10.72 8.02 3.32
N VAL A 45 11.42 9.05 3.77
CA VAL A 45 11.13 10.43 3.39
C VAL A 45 11.79 10.75 2.06
N VAL A 46 11.02 11.29 1.11
CA VAL A 46 11.52 11.72 -0.20
C VAL A 46 11.21 13.20 -0.37
N ILE A 47 12.24 14.04 -0.22
CA ILE A 47 12.14 15.48 -0.47
C ILE A 47 12.32 15.69 -1.98
N ASN A 48 11.22 15.97 -2.65
CA ASN A 48 11.17 16.05 -4.12
C ASN A 48 11.19 17.51 -4.60
N LYS A 49 11.54 17.68 -5.89
CA LYS A 49 11.65 18.96 -6.57
C LYS A 49 12.78 19.84 -6.04
N ILE A 50 13.91 19.21 -5.68
CA ILE A 50 15.12 19.91 -5.22
C ILE A 50 15.75 20.80 -6.30
N ASP A 51 15.33 20.67 -7.56
CA ASP A 51 15.75 21.48 -8.70
C ASP A 51 15.08 22.86 -8.76
N LYS A 52 14.04 23.10 -7.95
CA LYS A 52 13.38 24.40 -7.92
C LYS A 52 14.29 25.47 -7.33
N PRO A 53 14.31 26.70 -7.89
CA PRO A 53 15.15 27.79 -7.38
C PRO A 53 14.79 28.24 -5.96
N ASP A 54 13.53 28.04 -5.56
CA ASP A 54 13.02 28.40 -4.23
C ASP A 54 12.98 27.21 -3.26
N ALA A 55 13.67 26.10 -3.59
CA ALA A 55 13.74 24.93 -2.72
C ALA A 55 14.47 25.28 -1.41
N ARG A 56 13.85 24.91 -0.27
CA ARG A 56 14.37 25.12 1.08
C ARG A 56 14.56 23.78 1.80
N VAL A 57 15.36 22.92 1.18
CA VAL A 57 15.52 21.49 1.52
C VAL A 57 15.79 21.26 3.01
N ALA A 58 16.75 21.97 3.61
CA ALA A 58 17.09 21.79 5.02
C ALA A 58 15.95 22.17 5.97
N GLU A 59 15.23 23.27 5.67
CA GLU A 59 14.07 23.67 6.47
C GLU A 59 12.93 22.65 6.36
N VAL A 60 12.69 22.10 5.17
CA VAL A 60 11.66 21.08 4.94
C VAL A 60 12.01 19.78 5.65
N GLU A 61 13.28 19.40 5.72
CA GLU A 61 13.74 18.24 6.48
C GLU A 61 13.45 18.41 7.98
N ASP A 62 13.75 19.59 8.54
CA ASP A 62 13.42 19.91 9.93
C ASP A 62 11.89 19.89 10.16
N GLU A 63 11.09 20.49 9.27
CA GLU A 63 9.61 20.45 9.34
C GLU A 63 9.05 19.02 9.30
N VAL A 64 9.65 18.12 8.51
CA VAL A 64 9.27 16.71 8.46
C VAL A 64 9.59 16.03 9.80
N LEU A 65 10.78 16.24 10.35
CA LEU A 65 11.17 15.69 11.65
C LEU A 65 10.24 16.18 12.77
N GLU A 66 9.91 17.48 12.78
CA GLU A 66 8.93 18.05 13.72
C GLU A 66 7.56 17.39 13.58
N LEU A 67 7.11 17.12 12.33
CA LEU A 67 5.86 16.45 12.06
C LEU A 67 5.83 15.01 12.63
N PHE A 68 6.92 14.24 12.50
CA PHE A 68 7.03 12.91 13.10
C PHE A 68 6.93 12.98 14.64
N MET A 69 7.61 13.97 15.26
CA MET A 69 7.53 14.18 16.71
C MET A 69 6.13 14.61 17.16
N GLU A 70 5.44 15.48 16.41
CA GLU A 70 4.04 15.85 16.68
C GLU A 70 3.07 14.66 16.63
N LEU A 71 3.39 13.64 15.85
CA LEU A 71 2.60 12.44 15.68
C LEU A 71 3.02 11.30 16.63
N ASP A 72 3.81 11.61 17.68
CA ASP A 72 4.30 10.66 18.68
C ASP A 72 5.02 9.45 18.07
N ALA A 73 5.78 9.66 16.97
CA ALA A 73 6.60 8.61 16.36
C ALA A 73 7.61 8.05 17.37
N ASN A 74 7.76 6.74 17.40
CA ASN A 74 8.74 6.08 18.27
C ASN A 74 10.15 6.15 17.68
N ASP A 75 11.17 5.74 18.45
CA ASP A 75 12.58 5.83 18.06
C ASP A 75 12.88 5.10 16.74
N GLU A 76 12.25 3.94 16.49
CA GLU A 76 12.41 3.20 15.23
C GLU A 76 11.77 3.94 14.03
N GLN A 77 10.69 4.66 14.27
CA GLN A 77 10.00 5.45 13.24
C GLN A 77 10.70 6.77 12.96
N LEU A 78 11.45 7.30 13.94
CA LEU A 78 12.28 8.50 13.78
C LEU A 78 13.61 8.21 13.05
N ASP A 79 14.05 6.95 12.98
CA ASP A 79 15.23 6.52 12.21
C ASP A 79 14.86 6.24 10.75
N PHE A 80 14.23 7.22 10.10
CA PHE A 80 13.85 7.11 8.69
C PHE A 80 14.96 7.62 7.75
N PRO A 81 15.21 6.97 6.62
CA PRO A 81 16.11 7.49 5.59
C PRO A 81 15.47 8.67 4.86
N VAL A 82 16.28 9.68 4.53
CA VAL A 82 15.90 10.82 3.70
C VAL A 82 16.54 10.67 2.32
N ILE A 83 15.73 10.81 1.29
CA ILE A 83 16.17 10.83 -0.12
C ILE A 83 15.79 12.17 -0.72
N TYR A 84 16.74 12.81 -1.38
CA TYR A 84 16.55 14.04 -2.11
C TYR A 84 16.33 13.75 -3.59
N ALA A 85 15.23 14.21 -4.16
CA ALA A 85 14.82 13.79 -5.49
C ALA A 85 14.44 14.94 -6.42
N ASN A 86 14.72 14.75 -7.70
CA ASN A 86 14.09 15.44 -8.81
C ASN A 86 13.35 14.39 -9.64
N GLY A 87 12.09 14.16 -9.30
CA GLY A 87 11.28 13.12 -9.93
C GLY A 87 11.00 13.38 -11.40
N ARG A 88 11.04 14.64 -11.85
CA ARG A 88 10.85 14.98 -13.25
C ARG A 88 12.01 14.49 -14.12
N ASP A 89 13.23 14.65 -13.64
CA ASP A 89 14.44 14.29 -14.38
C ASP A 89 14.94 12.87 -14.00
N GLY A 90 14.24 12.17 -13.10
CA GLY A 90 14.56 10.81 -12.70
C GLY A 90 15.84 10.70 -11.85
N ILE A 91 16.07 11.67 -10.97
CA ILE A 91 17.28 11.79 -10.16
C ILE A 91 16.92 11.62 -8.68
N ALA A 92 17.72 10.85 -7.94
CA ALA A 92 17.69 10.72 -6.50
C ALA A 92 19.10 10.76 -5.90
N LYS A 93 19.20 11.26 -4.67
CA LYS A 93 20.47 11.41 -3.93
C LYS A 93 20.25 11.06 -2.47
N THR A 94 21.31 10.56 -1.82
CA THR A 94 21.35 10.39 -0.36
C THR A 94 21.94 11.59 0.37
N ASP A 95 22.71 12.40 -0.32
CA ASP A 95 23.27 13.68 0.16
C ASP A 95 23.07 14.74 -0.93
N MET A 96 22.75 15.96 -0.53
CA MET A 96 22.59 17.09 -1.46
C MET A 96 23.87 17.43 -2.20
N ALA A 97 25.04 17.10 -1.63
CA ALA A 97 26.35 17.31 -2.26
C ALA A 97 26.66 16.32 -3.36
N ASP A 98 25.93 15.18 -3.45
CA ASP A 98 26.14 14.16 -4.46
C ASP A 98 25.74 14.65 -5.86
N GLU A 99 26.44 14.14 -6.89
CA GLU A 99 25.98 14.22 -8.27
C GLU A 99 24.90 13.15 -8.50
N GLY A 100 23.62 13.57 -8.57
CA GLY A 100 22.54 12.63 -8.87
C GLY A 100 22.52 12.28 -10.37
N THR A 101 22.47 11.00 -10.70
CA THR A 101 22.45 10.50 -12.08
C THR A 101 21.20 9.71 -12.42
N ASP A 102 20.58 9.06 -11.43
CA ASP A 102 19.42 8.18 -11.62
C ASP A 102 18.62 8.02 -10.30
N LEU A 103 17.66 7.09 -10.28
CA LEU A 103 16.84 6.76 -9.11
C LEU A 103 17.40 5.60 -8.26
N GLN A 104 18.58 5.08 -8.56
CA GLN A 104 19.18 3.96 -7.82
C GLN A 104 19.26 4.20 -6.30
N PRO A 105 19.63 5.40 -5.81
CA PRO A 105 19.64 5.66 -4.37
C PRO A 105 18.26 5.46 -3.70
N LEU A 106 17.17 5.85 -4.38
CA LEU A 106 15.81 5.61 -3.88
C LEU A 106 15.46 4.13 -3.88
N PHE A 107 15.75 3.40 -4.97
CA PHE A 107 15.49 1.96 -5.03
C PHE A 107 16.29 1.19 -3.99
N LYS A 108 17.55 1.59 -3.76
CA LYS A 108 18.36 1.00 -2.71
C LYS A 108 17.77 1.25 -1.32
N ALA A 109 17.32 2.47 -1.02
CA ALA A 109 16.67 2.80 0.24
C ALA A 109 15.41 1.95 0.46
N ILE A 110 14.60 1.73 -0.59
CA ILE A 110 13.42 0.85 -0.51
C ILE A 110 13.83 -0.58 -0.15
N ILE A 111 14.82 -1.14 -0.84
CA ILE A 111 15.27 -2.53 -0.61
C ILE A 111 15.87 -2.71 0.79
N ASP A 112 16.66 -1.74 1.25
CA ASP A 112 17.36 -1.83 2.52
C ASP A 112 16.44 -1.55 3.73
N HIS A 113 15.39 -0.74 3.54
CA HIS A 113 14.58 -0.23 4.66
C HIS A 113 13.18 -0.84 4.74
N CYS A 114 12.52 -1.10 3.63
CA CYS A 114 11.21 -1.75 3.65
C CYS A 114 11.35 -3.24 4.00
N PRO A 115 10.59 -3.73 5.00
CA PRO A 115 10.64 -5.14 5.34
C PRO A 115 10.02 -6.00 4.23
N CYS A 116 10.55 -7.22 4.08
CA CYS A 116 9.89 -8.21 3.23
C CYS A 116 8.51 -8.59 3.80
N PRO A 117 7.54 -8.93 2.94
CA PRO A 117 6.26 -9.48 3.37
C PRO A 117 6.44 -10.64 4.34
N LYS A 118 5.66 -10.63 5.44
CA LYS A 118 5.67 -11.69 6.44
C LYS A 118 4.40 -12.52 6.33
N GLY A 119 4.52 -13.83 6.28
CA GLY A 119 3.39 -14.76 6.23
C GLY A 119 3.84 -16.19 5.95
N ASP A 120 2.88 -17.11 5.94
CA ASP A 120 3.11 -18.51 5.62
C ASP A 120 2.73 -18.78 4.16
N LEU A 121 3.72 -19.09 3.33
CA LEU A 121 3.56 -19.35 1.90
C LEU A 121 2.82 -20.66 1.63
N GLU A 122 3.02 -21.66 2.48
CA GLU A 122 2.43 -23.01 2.35
C GLU A 122 1.09 -23.15 3.11
N GLY A 123 0.71 -22.11 3.86
CA GLY A 123 -0.52 -22.12 4.62
C GLY A 123 -1.78 -22.01 3.77
N PRO A 124 -2.97 -22.27 4.36
CA PRO A 124 -4.24 -22.12 3.66
C PRO A 124 -4.49 -20.66 3.27
N LEU A 125 -5.02 -20.45 2.06
CA LEU A 125 -5.25 -19.14 1.47
C LEU A 125 -6.02 -18.19 2.40
N GLN A 126 -5.47 -17.00 2.55
CA GLN A 126 -6.16 -15.81 3.08
C GLN A 126 -5.85 -14.59 2.21
N PHE A 127 -6.89 -14.01 1.61
CA PHE A 127 -6.81 -12.81 0.79
C PHE A 127 -7.84 -11.80 1.28
N MET A 128 -7.40 -10.59 1.62
CA MET A 128 -8.27 -9.49 2.05
C MET A 128 -8.68 -8.65 0.85
N VAL A 129 -9.99 -8.49 0.65
CA VAL A 129 -10.54 -7.58 -0.37
C VAL A 129 -10.53 -6.16 0.17
N THR A 130 -9.69 -5.31 -0.39
CA THR A 130 -9.52 -3.91 0.04
C THR A 130 -10.20 -2.90 -0.88
N THR A 131 -10.25 -3.21 -2.17
CA THR A 131 -10.79 -2.31 -3.20
C THR A 131 -11.56 -3.11 -4.25
N LEU A 132 -12.56 -2.51 -4.83
CA LEU A 132 -13.30 -3.04 -5.98
C LEU A 132 -13.12 -2.14 -7.17
N ASP A 133 -12.97 -2.75 -8.33
CA ASP A 133 -12.96 -2.10 -9.63
C ASP A 133 -13.94 -2.81 -10.57
N TYR A 134 -14.19 -2.25 -11.73
CA TYR A 134 -15.11 -2.81 -12.72
C TYR A 134 -14.52 -2.64 -14.12
N ASP A 135 -14.64 -3.70 -14.88
CA ASP A 135 -14.25 -3.73 -16.29
C ASP A 135 -15.41 -4.33 -17.12
N ASP A 136 -15.69 -3.72 -18.28
CA ASP A 136 -16.86 -4.11 -19.10
C ASP A 136 -16.76 -5.54 -19.64
N TYR A 137 -15.55 -6.12 -19.73
CA TYR A 137 -15.33 -7.47 -20.29
C TYR A 137 -15.27 -8.55 -19.22
N VAL A 138 -14.65 -8.27 -18.08
CA VAL A 138 -14.45 -9.26 -17.00
C VAL A 138 -15.37 -9.03 -15.80
N GLY A 139 -16.11 -7.92 -15.77
CA GLY A 139 -17.02 -7.57 -14.70
C GLY A 139 -16.31 -7.01 -13.47
N LYS A 140 -16.83 -7.36 -12.29
CA LYS A 140 -16.29 -6.89 -11.01
C LYS A 140 -14.92 -7.51 -10.73
N ILE A 141 -13.97 -6.66 -10.35
CA ILE A 141 -12.61 -7.03 -10.00
C ILE A 141 -12.40 -6.71 -8.52
N ALA A 142 -12.04 -7.72 -7.73
CA ALA A 142 -11.66 -7.50 -6.34
C ALA A 142 -10.13 -7.43 -6.26
N ILE A 143 -9.65 -6.37 -5.61
CA ILE A 143 -8.24 -6.06 -5.44
C ILE A 143 -7.90 -6.17 -3.95
N GLY A 144 -6.77 -6.77 -3.63
CA GLY A 144 -6.33 -6.93 -2.26
C GLY A 144 -4.95 -7.55 -2.15
N ARG A 145 -4.58 -7.93 -0.93
CA ARG A 145 -3.31 -8.57 -0.62
C ARG A 145 -3.52 -10.02 -0.19
N ILE A 146 -2.67 -10.90 -0.67
CA ILE A 146 -2.58 -12.27 -0.17
C ILE A 146 -1.74 -12.24 1.10
N VAL A 147 -2.38 -12.53 2.23
CA VAL A 147 -1.74 -12.49 3.56
C VAL A 147 -1.10 -13.83 3.90
N ARG A 148 -1.69 -14.93 3.39
CA ARG A 148 -1.21 -16.30 3.60
C ARG A 148 -1.55 -17.18 2.40
N GLY A 149 -0.68 -18.14 2.12
CA GLY A 149 -0.87 -19.16 1.09
C GLY A 149 -0.74 -18.62 -0.34
N SER A 150 -1.44 -19.25 -1.24
CA SER A 150 -1.44 -18.89 -2.66
C SER A 150 -2.82 -19.10 -3.28
N MET A 151 -3.09 -18.42 -4.39
CA MET A 151 -4.31 -18.59 -5.16
C MET A 151 -4.00 -18.89 -6.64
N LYS A 152 -4.91 -19.59 -7.29
CA LYS A 152 -4.81 -19.94 -8.71
C LYS A 152 -6.11 -19.67 -9.45
N PRO A 153 -6.05 -19.45 -10.77
CA PRO A 153 -7.23 -19.43 -11.61
C PRO A 153 -8.05 -20.72 -11.46
N ASN A 154 -9.36 -20.60 -11.57
CA ASN A 154 -10.32 -21.67 -11.42
C ASN A 154 -10.42 -22.35 -10.04
N GLN A 155 -9.82 -21.75 -9.01
CA GLN A 155 -9.83 -22.26 -7.63
C GLN A 155 -11.19 -22.02 -6.97
N ASN A 156 -11.69 -23.05 -6.26
CA ASN A 156 -12.84 -22.92 -5.36
C ASN A 156 -12.37 -22.30 -4.03
N VAL A 157 -13.13 -21.35 -3.53
CA VAL A 157 -12.81 -20.59 -2.30
C VAL A 157 -14.07 -20.38 -1.46
N LEU A 158 -13.89 -19.96 -0.22
CA LEU A 158 -14.95 -19.41 0.62
C LEU A 158 -14.75 -17.90 0.77
N LEU A 159 -15.84 -17.16 0.66
CA LEU A 159 -15.92 -15.77 1.07
C LEU A 159 -16.38 -15.75 2.52
N VAL A 160 -15.60 -15.11 3.37
CA VAL A 160 -15.87 -15.05 4.81
C VAL A 160 -16.08 -13.59 5.20
N ASP A 161 -17.23 -13.31 5.83
CA ASP A 161 -17.61 -12.02 6.39
C ASP A 161 -18.15 -12.23 7.81
N GLY A 162 -17.27 -12.12 8.79
CA GLY A 162 -17.59 -12.50 10.17
C GLY A 162 -17.96 -13.98 10.28
N GLU A 163 -19.20 -14.27 10.72
CA GLU A 163 -19.71 -15.65 10.81
C GLU A 163 -20.32 -16.18 9.50
N SER A 164 -20.54 -15.28 8.53
CA SER A 164 -21.12 -15.64 7.24
C SER A 164 -20.07 -16.24 6.31
N GLN A 165 -20.39 -17.38 5.71
CA GLN A 165 -19.53 -18.04 4.75
C GLN A 165 -20.34 -18.42 3.51
N ARG A 166 -19.77 -18.17 2.33
CA ARG A 166 -20.38 -18.55 1.06
C ARG A 166 -19.34 -19.06 0.08
N LYS A 167 -19.72 -20.09 -0.70
CA LYS A 167 -18.85 -20.67 -1.71
C LYS A 167 -18.73 -19.75 -2.91
N ALA A 168 -17.52 -19.64 -3.43
CA ALA A 168 -17.24 -18.90 -4.65
C ALA A 168 -16.16 -19.59 -5.47
N LYS A 169 -15.94 -19.11 -6.68
CA LYS A 169 -14.89 -19.60 -7.57
C LYS A 169 -14.17 -18.42 -8.20
N ILE A 170 -12.86 -18.39 -8.06
CA ILE A 170 -11.99 -17.45 -8.77
C ILE A 170 -11.93 -17.90 -10.23
N SER A 171 -12.25 -17.04 -11.19
CA SER A 171 -12.12 -17.37 -12.63
C SER A 171 -10.70 -17.08 -13.12
N ARG A 172 -10.18 -15.89 -12.82
CA ARG A 172 -8.83 -15.47 -13.21
C ARG A 172 -8.16 -14.70 -12.08
N VAL A 173 -6.82 -14.71 -12.12
CA VAL A 173 -5.95 -13.98 -11.19
C VAL A 173 -5.06 -13.06 -12.01
N TYR A 174 -4.91 -11.82 -11.55
CA TYR A 174 -4.00 -10.83 -12.13
C TYR A 174 -3.09 -10.28 -11.03
N THR A 175 -1.89 -9.87 -11.41
CA THR A 175 -1.00 -9.05 -10.57
C THR A 175 -0.63 -7.78 -11.34
N TYR A 176 0.07 -6.85 -10.70
CA TYR A 176 0.52 -5.65 -11.36
C TYR A 176 1.97 -5.78 -11.83
N GLU A 177 2.23 -5.39 -13.08
CA GLU A 177 3.56 -5.10 -13.60
C GLU A 177 3.61 -3.62 -13.99
N GLY A 178 4.29 -2.82 -13.17
CA GLY A 178 4.15 -1.37 -13.24
C GLY A 178 2.70 -0.94 -12.98
N LEU A 179 2.07 -0.28 -13.94
CA LEU A 179 0.67 0.16 -13.84
C LEU A 179 -0.31 -0.80 -14.54
N ASN A 180 0.17 -1.84 -15.19
CA ASN A 180 -0.67 -2.75 -15.97
C ASN A 180 -1.03 -4.00 -15.17
N ARG A 181 -2.27 -4.45 -15.33
CA ARG A 181 -2.72 -5.76 -14.84
C ARG A 181 -2.27 -6.85 -15.81
N VAL A 182 -1.56 -7.83 -15.30
CA VAL A 182 -1.08 -8.99 -16.06
C VAL A 182 -1.73 -10.25 -15.53
N GLU A 183 -2.36 -11.01 -16.40
CA GLU A 183 -2.98 -12.28 -16.05
C GLU A 183 -1.91 -13.30 -15.65
N ARG A 184 -2.18 -14.05 -14.56
CA ARG A 184 -1.28 -15.06 -14.00
C ARG A 184 -1.91 -16.44 -14.09
N GLU A 185 -1.44 -17.24 -15.03
CA GLU A 185 -1.89 -18.62 -15.19
C GLU A 185 -1.40 -19.52 -14.04
N ASP A 186 -0.22 -19.21 -13.51
CA ASP A 186 0.40 -19.88 -12.34
C ASP A 186 -0.15 -19.38 -11.00
N GLY A 187 -0.91 -18.29 -11.02
CA GLY A 187 -1.53 -17.67 -9.84
C GLY A 187 -0.68 -16.61 -9.18
N ALA A 188 -0.98 -16.35 -7.90
CA ALA A 188 -0.29 -15.38 -7.05
C ALA A 188 -0.14 -15.95 -5.62
N SER A 189 0.81 -15.41 -4.86
CA SER A 189 1.20 -15.97 -3.56
C SER A 189 1.27 -14.91 -2.47
N MET A 190 1.45 -15.35 -1.24
CA MET A 190 1.60 -14.53 -0.05
C MET A 190 2.55 -13.34 -0.30
N GLY A 191 2.10 -12.15 0.04
CA GLY A 191 2.79 -10.88 -0.18
C GLY A 191 2.38 -10.14 -1.46
N ASP A 192 1.82 -10.84 -2.45
CA ASP A 192 1.38 -10.21 -3.69
C ASP A 192 0.10 -9.37 -3.49
N ILE A 193 0.03 -8.24 -4.18
CA ILE A 193 -1.21 -7.52 -4.43
C ILE A 193 -1.83 -8.12 -5.69
N ALA A 194 -2.96 -8.81 -5.51
CA ALA A 194 -3.63 -9.52 -6.58
C ALA A 194 -4.99 -8.91 -6.91
N CYS A 195 -5.43 -9.16 -8.14
CA CYS A 195 -6.77 -8.86 -8.61
C CYS A 195 -7.45 -10.16 -8.99
N ILE A 196 -8.66 -10.39 -8.51
CA ILE A 196 -9.45 -11.57 -8.83
C ILE A 196 -10.77 -11.22 -9.49
N VAL A 197 -11.23 -12.06 -10.41
CA VAL A 197 -12.51 -11.94 -11.09
C VAL A 197 -13.29 -13.24 -11.03
N GLY A 198 -14.59 -13.18 -11.32
CA GLY A 198 -15.49 -14.33 -11.33
C GLY A 198 -16.43 -14.40 -10.12
N ILE A 199 -16.39 -13.39 -9.23
CA ILE A 199 -17.20 -13.34 -8.02
C ILE A 199 -18.02 -12.03 -8.03
N PRO A 200 -19.21 -12.00 -8.66
CA PRO A 200 -19.93 -10.75 -8.91
C PRO A 200 -20.48 -10.07 -7.65
N ASP A 201 -20.72 -10.82 -6.60
CA ASP A 201 -21.29 -10.36 -5.33
C ASP A 201 -20.25 -10.10 -4.22
N ILE A 202 -18.94 -10.17 -4.54
CA ILE A 202 -17.84 -9.89 -3.61
C ILE A 202 -17.87 -8.44 -3.11
N LYS A 203 -17.54 -8.25 -1.83
CA LYS A 203 -17.56 -6.96 -1.14
C LYS A 203 -16.19 -6.60 -0.56
N ILE A 204 -15.97 -5.31 -0.36
CA ILE A 204 -14.81 -4.81 0.38
C ILE A 204 -14.87 -5.32 1.82
N GLY A 205 -13.73 -5.72 2.38
CA GLY A 205 -13.61 -6.24 3.74
C GLY A 205 -13.90 -7.72 3.88
N GLU A 206 -14.35 -8.41 2.82
CA GLU A 206 -14.46 -9.87 2.85
C GLU A 206 -13.09 -10.53 2.72
N THR A 207 -12.93 -11.66 3.41
CA THR A 207 -11.78 -12.53 3.24
C THR A 207 -12.09 -13.63 2.25
N VAL A 208 -11.25 -13.78 1.22
CA VAL A 208 -11.26 -14.96 0.36
C VAL A 208 -10.34 -16.00 0.99
N ALA A 209 -10.89 -17.14 1.39
CA ALA A 209 -10.19 -18.13 2.19
C ALA A 209 -10.24 -19.51 1.55
N ASP A 210 -9.30 -20.36 1.97
CA ASP A 210 -9.31 -21.79 1.62
C ASP A 210 -10.52 -22.49 2.22
N PRO A 211 -11.26 -23.32 1.44
CA PRO A 211 -12.45 -24.01 1.94
C PRO A 211 -12.18 -25.00 3.06
N THR A 212 -10.96 -25.51 3.21
CA THR A 212 -10.60 -26.49 4.23
C THR A 212 -10.29 -25.85 5.58
N ASN A 213 -9.89 -24.57 5.57
CA ASN A 213 -9.61 -23.78 6.79
C ASN A 213 -10.06 -22.33 6.58
N PRO A 214 -11.37 -22.07 6.58
CA PRO A 214 -11.93 -20.74 6.32
C PRO A 214 -11.76 -19.83 7.56
N GLU A 215 -10.70 -19.08 7.56
CA GLU A 215 -10.36 -18.15 8.64
C GLU A 215 -10.45 -16.71 8.14
N ALA A 216 -11.32 -15.91 8.75
CA ALA A 216 -11.48 -14.49 8.42
C ALA A 216 -10.27 -13.67 8.89
N LEU A 217 -9.86 -12.73 8.07
CA LEU A 217 -8.95 -11.66 8.50
C LEU A 217 -9.72 -10.59 9.28
N PRO A 218 -9.05 -9.86 10.19
CA PRO A 218 -9.66 -8.72 10.88
C PRO A 218 -10.22 -7.72 9.86
N LYS A 219 -11.41 -7.18 10.12
CA LYS A 219 -11.95 -6.11 9.28
C LYS A 219 -11.07 -4.88 9.37
N ILE A 220 -10.94 -4.18 8.23
CA ILE A 220 -10.25 -2.89 8.20
C ILE A 220 -11.15 -1.87 8.89
N ASP A 221 -10.68 -1.30 10.00
CA ASP A 221 -11.34 -0.17 10.65
C ASP A 221 -11.15 1.07 9.75
N ILE A 222 -12.25 1.65 9.34
CA ILE A 222 -12.28 2.86 8.51
C ILE A 222 -12.96 3.94 9.34
N ASP A 223 -12.28 5.09 9.47
CA ASP A 223 -12.86 6.25 10.14
C ASP A 223 -14.21 6.63 9.50
N GLU A 224 -15.21 6.92 10.32
CA GLU A 224 -16.51 7.36 9.83
C GLU A 224 -16.40 8.68 9.06
N PRO A 225 -17.20 8.87 7.99
CA PRO A 225 -17.18 10.11 7.24
C PRO A 225 -17.57 11.30 8.14
N THR A 226 -16.73 12.33 8.17
CA THR A 226 -16.98 13.57 8.95
C THR A 226 -17.99 14.49 8.30
N LEU A 227 -18.34 14.27 7.04
CA LEU A 227 -19.31 15.07 6.28
C LEU A 227 -20.25 14.16 5.49
N SER A 228 -21.56 14.43 5.58
CA SER A 228 -22.56 13.86 4.69
C SER A 228 -23.20 14.98 3.87
N MET A 229 -23.32 14.78 2.55
CA MET A 229 -24.06 15.68 1.66
C MET A 229 -25.27 14.94 1.10
N ILE A 230 -26.42 15.58 1.17
CA ILE A 230 -27.66 15.08 0.55
C ILE A 230 -27.75 15.74 -0.84
N PHE A 231 -27.81 14.94 -1.87
CA PHE A 231 -28.05 15.39 -3.24
C PHE A 231 -29.52 15.23 -3.61
#